data_224d790b8660833d21b272d099e4f292
#
_entry.id   224d790b8660833d21b272d099e4f292
#
_cell.length_a   1.000
_cell.length_b   1.000
_cell.length_c   1.000
_cell.angle_alpha   90.00
_cell.angle_beta   90.00
_cell.angle_gamma   90.00
#
_symmetry.space_group_name_H-M   'P 1'
#
loop_
_entity.id
_entity.type
_entity.pdbx_description
1 polymer ?
#
loop_
_entity_poly.entity_id
_entity_poly.type
_entity_poly.pdbx_seq_one_letter_code
_entity_poly.pdbx_strand_id
1 'polypeptide(L)'
;MSGHNKWSKIKHKKQKRDRRRAKIFNKLIREITVAAREGGGDPEYNANLRMAIDRAHEADMPKDNIEKAIKRGTGELEGVNYERQTYEGYGPAGVAVFVEALTDNNNRSVAELRHIFDSYDGNLGEDGCVAWQFDRKGEILVAKPSIDDEEAFQLEAIEYGVQEFDETTYTPESDKKDPDDIPVFQVYTGFEQLHEADEQLREAGYEVKRSKPVRLPNQTVDLDDDEAEKFLRFYRELDDHDDVQNAYATCVLPDDYDAEVR
;
A
#
# COMPACT_ATOMS: atom_id res chain seq x y z
N MET A 1 32.93 -26.33 -14.80
CA MET A 1 31.58 -25.91 -15.32
C MET A 1 30.67 -25.30 -14.24
N SER A 2 31.17 -24.38 -13.39
CA SER A 2 30.34 -23.79 -12.30
C SER A 2 29.97 -22.32 -12.49
N GLY A 3 30.50 -21.64 -13.50
CA GLY A 3 30.24 -20.21 -13.71
C GLY A 3 28.88 -19.87 -14.35
N HIS A 4 28.41 -20.73 -15.25
CA HIS A 4 27.17 -20.49 -16.00
C HIS A 4 25.89 -20.56 -15.10
N ASN A 5 25.88 -21.43 -14.12
CA ASN A 5 24.75 -21.62 -13.18
C ASN A 5 24.61 -20.45 -12.19
N LYS A 6 25.74 -19.86 -11.79
CA LYS A 6 25.73 -18.72 -10.85
C LYS A 6 25.22 -17.42 -11.52
N TRP A 7 25.64 -17.21 -12.78
CA TRP A 7 25.18 -16.08 -13.59
C TRP A 7 23.68 -16.16 -13.91
N SER A 8 23.20 -17.34 -14.27
CA SER A 8 21.76 -17.56 -14.53
C SER A 8 20.91 -17.26 -13.29
N LYS A 9 21.31 -17.75 -12.11
CA LYS A 9 20.61 -17.48 -10.84
C LYS A 9 20.62 -15.99 -10.46
N ILE A 10 21.76 -15.31 -10.67
CA ILE A 10 21.87 -13.85 -10.42
C ILE A 10 20.99 -13.07 -11.39
N LYS A 11 20.96 -13.45 -12.68
CA LYS A 11 20.12 -12.81 -13.70
C LYS A 11 18.64 -12.96 -13.39
N HIS A 12 18.18 -14.14 -12.96
CA HIS A 12 16.79 -14.37 -12.58
C HIS A 12 16.36 -13.59 -11.32
N LYS A 13 17.22 -13.56 -10.29
CA LYS A 13 16.96 -12.75 -9.08
C LYS A 13 16.91 -11.25 -9.42
N LYS A 14 17.84 -10.77 -10.24
CA LYS A 14 17.85 -9.37 -10.69
C LYS A 14 16.58 -9.03 -11.49
N GLN A 15 16.17 -9.88 -12.43
CA GLN A 15 14.97 -9.65 -13.24
C GLN A 15 13.69 -9.64 -12.38
N LYS A 16 13.59 -10.50 -11.36
CA LYS A 16 12.44 -10.51 -10.42
C LYS A 16 12.38 -9.20 -9.62
N ARG A 17 13.54 -8.73 -9.13
CA ARG A 17 13.65 -7.47 -8.40
C ARG A 17 13.33 -6.27 -9.29
N ASP A 18 13.90 -6.23 -10.49
CA ASP A 18 13.67 -5.14 -11.45
C ASP A 18 12.19 -5.06 -11.87
N ARG A 19 11.50 -6.19 -12.02
CA ARG A 19 10.05 -6.23 -12.28
C ARG A 19 9.24 -5.70 -11.10
N ARG A 20 9.55 -6.13 -9.87
CA ARG A 20 8.88 -5.63 -8.66
C ARG A 20 9.05 -4.12 -8.51
N ARG A 21 10.27 -3.62 -8.72
CA ARG A 21 10.56 -2.18 -8.67
C ARG A 21 9.78 -1.41 -9.74
N ALA A 22 9.79 -1.88 -10.99
CA ALA A 22 9.04 -1.23 -12.07
C ALA A 22 7.55 -1.12 -11.73
N LYS A 23 6.97 -2.15 -11.08
CA LYS A 23 5.60 -2.18 -10.66
C LYS A 23 5.30 -1.16 -9.56
N ILE A 24 6.13 -1.12 -8.50
CA ILE A 24 6.03 -0.11 -7.44
C ILE A 24 6.10 1.29 -8.03
N PHE A 25 7.04 1.53 -8.93
CA PHE A 25 7.17 2.82 -9.61
C PHE A 25 5.94 3.17 -10.43
N ASN A 26 5.35 2.22 -11.16
CA ASN A 26 4.14 2.47 -11.94
C ASN A 26 2.95 2.83 -11.03
N LYS A 27 2.76 2.12 -9.91
CA LYS A 27 1.72 2.44 -8.93
C LYS A 27 1.91 3.87 -8.37
N LEU A 28 3.13 4.21 -7.96
CA LEU A 28 3.45 5.54 -7.41
C LEU A 28 3.33 6.66 -8.46
N ILE A 29 3.74 6.42 -9.71
CA ILE A 29 3.58 7.39 -10.82
C ILE A 29 2.10 7.70 -11.04
N ARG A 30 1.23 6.69 -11.05
CA ARG A 30 -0.23 6.89 -11.19
C ARG A 30 -0.77 7.70 -10.02
N GLU A 31 -0.37 7.37 -8.82
CA GLU A 31 -0.82 8.06 -7.61
C GLU A 31 -0.38 9.53 -7.58
N ILE A 32 0.90 9.83 -7.85
CA ILE A 32 1.41 11.20 -7.95
C ILE A 32 0.65 11.97 -9.04
N THR A 33 0.42 11.35 -10.21
CA THR A 33 -0.29 11.98 -11.32
C THR A 33 -1.72 12.36 -10.93
N VAL A 34 -2.44 11.45 -10.26
CA VAL A 34 -3.82 11.70 -9.82
C VAL A 34 -3.84 12.73 -8.69
N ALA A 35 -2.96 12.62 -7.70
CA ALA A 35 -2.88 13.58 -6.60
C ALA A 35 -2.57 15.01 -7.12
N ALA A 36 -1.62 15.15 -8.06
CA ALA A 36 -1.29 16.44 -8.66
C ALA A 36 -2.46 17.02 -9.49
N ARG A 37 -3.26 16.17 -10.14
CA ARG A 37 -4.45 16.62 -10.89
C ARG A 37 -5.57 17.09 -9.97
N GLU A 38 -5.79 16.39 -8.85
CA GLU A 38 -6.89 16.67 -7.93
C GLU A 38 -6.61 17.89 -7.04
N GLY A 39 -5.38 18.06 -6.56
CA GLY A 39 -5.02 19.08 -5.59
C GLY A 39 -3.94 20.09 -6.04
N GLY A 40 -3.51 20.00 -7.31
CA GLY A 40 -2.42 20.85 -7.83
C GLY A 40 -1.03 20.26 -7.64
N GLY A 41 -0.05 20.80 -8.38
CA GLY A 41 1.32 20.26 -8.46
C GLY A 41 2.27 20.70 -7.35
N ASP A 42 1.80 21.48 -6.38
CA ASP A 42 2.63 21.97 -5.28
C ASP A 42 2.38 21.11 -4.02
N PRO A 43 3.39 20.34 -3.54
CA PRO A 43 3.25 19.49 -2.37
C PRO A 43 3.07 20.28 -1.05
N GLU A 44 3.42 21.57 -0.99
CA GLU A 44 3.17 22.40 0.20
C GLU A 44 1.66 22.62 0.42
N TYR A 45 0.89 22.67 -0.66
CA TYR A 45 -0.57 22.90 -0.63
C TYR A 45 -1.40 21.65 -0.96
N ASN A 46 -0.74 20.51 -1.21
CA ASN A 46 -1.39 19.27 -1.58
C ASN A 46 -0.85 18.09 -0.74
N ALA A 47 -1.50 17.81 0.37
CA ALA A 47 -1.13 16.77 1.31
C ALA A 47 -1.05 15.36 0.67
N ASN A 48 -2.01 15.01 -0.19
CA ASN A 48 -2.01 13.73 -0.89
C ASN A 48 -0.80 13.60 -1.83
N LEU A 49 -0.43 14.69 -2.51
CA LEU A 49 0.74 14.73 -3.37
C LEU A 49 2.02 14.59 -2.54
N ARG A 50 2.11 15.27 -1.40
CA ARG A 50 3.26 15.18 -0.48
C ARG A 50 3.47 13.75 -0.02
N MET A 51 2.42 13.08 0.51
CA MET A 51 2.51 11.69 0.93
C MET A 51 2.90 10.73 -0.20
N ALA A 52 2.39 10.95 -1.42
CA ALA A 52 2.77 10.13 -2.58
C ALA A 52 4.24 10.35 -2.99
N ILE A 53 4.76 11.58 -2.88
CA ILE A 53 6.16 11.91 -3.14
C ILE A 53 7.07 11.28 -2.07
N ASP A 54 6.70 11.33 -0.79
CA ASP A 54 7.47 10.72 0.30
C ASP A 54 7.62 9.21 0.07
N ARG A 55 6.53 8.52 -0.27
CA ARG A 55 6.59 7.09 -0.64
C ARG A 55 7.43 6.81 -1.89
N ALA A 56 7.43 7.72 -2.86
CA ALA A 56 8.28 7.60 -4.04
C ALA A 56 9.77 7.76 -3.68
N HIS A 57 10.10 8.63 -2.75
CA HIS A 57 11.47 8.77 -2.22
C HIS A 57 11.90 7.54 -1.43
N GLU A 58 11.02 6.97 -0.58
CA GLU A 58 11.29 5.72 0.13
C GLU A 58 11.57 4.55 -0.81
N ALA A 59 10.87 4.50 -1.96
CA ALA A 59 11.08 3.50 -2.99
C ALA A 59 12.29 3.79 -3.89
N ASP A 60 13.15 4.76 -3.55
CA ASP A 60 14.30 5.19 -4.34
C ASP A 60 13.91 5.61 -5.80
N MET A 61 12.72 6.21 -5.99
CA MET A 61 12.31 6.70 -7.29
C MET A 61 13.14 7.91 -7.73
N PRO A 62 13.69 7.91 -8.96
CA PRO A 62 14.42 9.07 -9.48
C PRO A 62 13.54 10.32 -9.51
N LYS A 63 14.11 11.45 -9.08
CA LYS A 63 13.43 12.76 -9.02
C LYS A 63 12.77 13.15 -10.35
N ASP A 64 13.44 12.86 -11.49
CA ASP A 64 12.89 13.12 -12.82
C ASP A 64 11.56 12.38 -13.09
N ASN A 65 11.36 11.19 -12.50
CA ASN A 65 10.11 10.44 -12.65
C ASN A 65 8.98 11.09 -11.85
N ILE A 66 9.29 11.55 -10.63
CA ILE A 66 8.36 12.29 -9.76
C ILE A 66 7.92 13.58 -10.45
N GLU A 67 8.87 14.39 -10.93
CA GLU A 67 8.57 15.65 -11.63
C GLU A 67 7.73 15.44 -12.90
N LYS A 68 8.04 14.40 -13.67
CA LYS A 68 7.25 14.05 -14.87
C LYS A 68 5.84 13.62 -14.51
N ALA A 69 5.65 12.87 -13.42
CA ALA A 69 4.34 12.45 -12.94
C ALA A 69 3.50 13.66 -12.50
N ILE A 70 4.09 14.60 -11.76
CA ILE A 70 3.45 15.87 -11.37
C ILE A 70 3.02 16.65 -12.61
N LYS A 71 3.93 16.86 -13.59
CA LYS A 71 3.64 17.61 -14.82
C LYS A 71 2.55 16.97 -15.68
N ARG A 72 2.43 15.63 -15.66
CA ARG A 72 1.31 14.95 -16.32
C ARG A 72 -0.01 15.22 -15.58
N GLY A 73 0.01 15.21 -14.24
CA GLY A 73 -1.14 15.52 -13.42
C GLY A 73 -1.64 16.95 -13.61
N THR A 74 -0.74 17.92 -13.66
CA THR A 74 -1.05 19.36 -13.87
C THR A 74 -1.40 19.71 -15.33
N GLY A 75 -1.23 18.76 -16.27
CA GLY A 75 -1.50 19.00 -17.70
C GLY A 75 -0.36 19.68 -18.47
N GLU A 76 0.81 19.89 -17.86
CA GLU A 76 2.00 20.45 -18.52
C GLU A 76 2.65 19.45 -19.49
N LEU A 77 2.43 18.15 -19.29
CA LEU A 77 2.85 17.08 -20.18
C LEU A 77 1.65 16.23 -20.57
N GLU A 78 1.62 15.78 -21.82
CA GLU A 78 0.67 14.77 -22.25
C GLU A 78 0.81 13.49 -21.43
N GLY A 79 -0.29 12.89 -21.03
CA GLY A 79 -0.32 11.68 -20.24
C GLY A 79 -1.67 10.97 -20.26
N VAL A 80 -1.67 9.80 -19.70
CA VAL A 80 -2.87 8.98 -19.53
C VAL A 80 -3.73 9.59 -18.40
N ASN A 81 -5.04 9.63 -18.62
CA ASN A 81 -5.99 10.07 -17.62
C ASN A 81 -6.41 8.90 -16.75
N TYR A 82 -5.84 8.78 -15.56
CA TYR A 82 -6.24 7.77 -14.59
C TYR A 82 -7.43 8.25 -13.75
N GLU A 83 -8.36 7.36 -13.48
CA GLU A 83 -9.51 7.58 -12.61
C GLU A 83 -9.44 6.65 -11.40
N ARG A 84 -9.87 7.16 -10.23
CA ARG A 84 -10.02 6.32 -9.04
C ARG A 84 -11.26 5.46 -9.19
N GLN A 85 -11.10 4.17 -8.96
CA GLN A 85 -12.17 3.19 -8.95
C GLN A 85 -12.04 2.32 -7.71
N THR A 86 -13.16 1.84 -7.23
CA THR A 86 -13.21 0.83 -6.17
C THR A 86 -13.94 -0.39 -6.69
N TYR A 87 -13.49 -1.56 -6.26
CA TYR A 87 -14.13 -2.81 -6.59
C TYR A 87 -14.32 -3.62 -5.32
N GLU A 88 -15.42 -4.29 -5.22
CA GLU A 88 -15.87 -5.00 -4.05
C GLU A 88 -16.26 -6.43 -4.39
N GLY A 89 -15.95 -7.38 -3.52
CA GLY A 89 -16.30 -8.76 -3.76
C GLY A 89 -15.93 -9.70 -2.62
N TYR A 90 -16.18 -10.95 -2.84
CA TYR A 90 -15.80 -12.03 -1.94
C TYR A 90 -14.78 -12.94 -2.61
N GLY A 91 -13.62 -13.09 -1.99
CA GLY A 91 -12.57 -14.01 -2.38
C GLY A 91 -12.81 -15.44 -1.85
N PRO A 92 -11.80 -16.32 -1.95
CA PRO A 92 -11.85 -17.66 -1.38
C PRO A 92 -12.28 -17.66 0.09
N ALA A 93 -12.92 -18.73 0.53
CA ALA A 93 -13.45 -18.90 1.89
C ALA A 93 -14.47 -17.82 2.32
N GLY A 94 -15.04 -17.06 1.37
CA GLY A 94 -16.00 -15.99 1.68
C GLY A 94 -15.39 -14.74 2.30
N VAL A 95 -14.08 -14.58 2.22
CA VAL A 95 -13.37 -13.37 2.69
C VAL A 95 -13.83 -12.17 1.88
N ALA A 96 -14.32 -11.13 2.56
CA ALA A 96 -14.65 -9.87 1.90
C ALA A 96 -13.38 -9.15 1.47
N VAL A 97 -13.36 -8.64 0.23
CA VAL A 97 -12.20 -7.96 -0.36
C VAL A 97 -12.63 -6.63 -0.96
N PHE A 98 -11.97 -5.58 -0.53
CA PHE A 98 -12.12 -4.22 -1.05
C PHE A 98 -10.86 -3.81 -1.81
N VAL A 99 -11.00 -3.42 -3.07
CA VAL A 99 -9.89 -3.07 -3.96
C VAL A 99 -9.97 -1.60 -4.34
N GLU A 100 -8.88 -0.88 -4.16
CA GLU A 100 -8.70 0.48 -4.67
C GLU A 100 -7.80 0.44 -5.90
N ALA A 101 -8.24 1.06 -6.98
CA ALA A 101 -7.53 1.05 -8.25
C ALA A 101 -7.41 2.44 -8.88
N LEU A 102 -6.36 2.62 -9.69
CA LEU A 102 -6.19 3.75 -10.59
C LEU A 102 -6.12 3.21 -12.02
N THR A 103 -7.14 3.42 -12.79
CA THR A 103 -7.26 2.88 -14.15
C THR A 103 -7.55 3.96 -15.17
N ASP A 104 -7.07 3.75 -16.38
CA ASP A 104 -7.42 4.53 -17.58
C ASP A 104 -8.56 3.87 -18.39
N ASN A 105 -8.97 2.65 -17.98
CA ASN A 105 -10.02 1.90 -18.67
C ASN A 105 -10.78 1.00 -17.69
N ASN A 106 -11.85 1.53 -17.10
CA ASN A 106 -12.67 0.81 -16.14
C ASN A 106 -13.23 -0.53 -16.67
N ASN A 107 -13.64 -0.60 -17.94
CA ASN A 107 -14.19 -1.83 -18.51
C ASN A 107 -13.13 -2.95 -18.57
N ARG A 108 -11.89 -2.62 -18.90
CA ARG A 108 -10.78 -3.57 -18.87
C ARG A 108 -10.55 -4.05 -17.44
N SER A 109 -10.38 -3.13 -16.48
CA SER A 109 -10.09 -3.46 -15.09
C SER A 109 -11.18 -4.34 -14.47
N VAL A 110 -12.47 -4.03 -14.68
CA VAL A 110 -13.58 -4.86 -14.22
C VAL A 110 -13.51 -6.27 -14.77
N ALA A 111 -13.21 -6.42 -16.08
CA ALA A 111 -13.14 -7.73 -16.71
C ALA A 111 -11.96 -8.56 -16.18
N GLU A 112 -10.81 -7.95 -16.02
CA GLU A 112 -9.60 -8.59 -15.51
C GLU A 112 -9.73 -8.96 -14.03
N LEU A 113 -10.23 -8.06 -13.19
CA LEU A 113 -10.50 -8.35 -11.77
C LEU A 113 -11.56 -9.43 -11.60
N ARG A 114 -12.66 -9.39 -12.36
CA ARG A 114 -13.66 -10.46 -12.34
C ARG A 114 -13.04 -11.80 -12.66
N HIS A 115 -12.17 -11.86 -13.66
CA HIS A 115 -11.47 -13.09 -14.02
C HIS A 115 -10.58 -13.59 -12.86
N ILE A 116 -9.89 -12.71 -12.16
CA ILE A 116 -9.10 -13.07 -10.97
C ILE A 116 -10.01 -13.65 -9.89
N PHE A 117 -11.10 -12.96 -9.52
CA PHE A 117 -12.04 -13.47 -8.52
C PHE A 117 -12.60 -14.85 -8.90
N ASP A 118 -13.09 -15.00 -10.13
CA ASP A 118 -13.70 -16.25 -10.64
C ASP A 118 -12.67 -17.41 -10.65
N SER A 119 -11.39 -17.14 -10.92
CA SER A 119 -10.32 -18.14 -10.96
C SER A 119 -10.02 -18.78 -9.61
N TYR A 120 -10.44 -18.14 -8.53
CA TYR A 120 -10.19 -18.61 -7.16
C TYR A 120 -11.49 -18.92 -6.40
N ASP A 121 -12.60 -19.21 -7.11
CA ASP A 121 -13.93 -19.45 -6.54
C ASP A 121 -14.48 -18.27 -5.72
N GLY A 122 -14.06 -17.06 -6.06
CA GLY A 122 -14.59 -15.81 -5.54
C GLY A 122 -15.67 -15.23 -6.46
N ASN A 123 -16.13 -14.04 -6.11
CA ASN A 123 -17.11 -13.31 -6.91
C ASN A 123 -16.89 -11.80 -6.77
N LEU A 124 -16.69 -11.12 -7.88
CA LEU A 124 -16.71 -9.66 -7.92
C LEU A 124 -18.16 -9.19 -7.84
N GLY A 125 -18.50 -8.47 -6.78
CA GLY A 125 -19.85 -7.99 -6.47
C GLY A 125 -20.16 -6.62 -7.06
N GLU A 126 -21.25 -6.05 -6.59
CA GLU A 126 -21.65 -4.67 -6.87
C GLU A 126 -21.09 -3.70 -5.80
N ASP A 127 -21.02 -2.41 -6.12
CA ASP A 127 -20.56 -1.38 -5.19
C ASP A 127 -21.41 -1.39 -3.90
N GLY A 128 -20.73 -1.32 -2.75
CA GLY A 128 -21.36 -1.36 -1.43
C GLY A 128 -21.58 -2.76 -0.87
N CYS A 129 -21.22 -3.85 -1.58
CA CYS A 129 -21.48 -5.22 -1.09
C CYS A 129 -20.56 -5.60 0.09
N VAL A 130 -19.37 -5.02 0.20
CA VAL A 130 -18.42 -5.28 1.31
C VAL A 130 -17.87 -4.01 1.99
N ALA A 131 -18.02 -2.82 1.41
CA ALA A 131 -17.43 -1.57 1.93
C ALA A 131 -17.79 -1.30 3.40
N TRP A 132 -18.99 -1.68 3.82
CA TRP A 132 -19.50 -1.54 5.20
C TRP A 132 -18.75 -2.41 6.23
N GLN A 133 -17.98 -3.39 5.77
CA GLN A 133 -17.16 -4.25 6.63
C GLN A 133 -15.79 -3.63 6.95
N PHE A 134 -15.51 -2.44 6.43
CA PHE A 134 -14.21 -1.78 6.59
C PHE A 134 -14.37 -0.36 7.10
N ASP A 135 -13.61 -0.01 8.13
CA ASP A 135 -13.45 1.36 8.60
C ASP A 135 -12.29 2.04 7.88
N ARG A 136 -12.51 3.27 7.43
CA ARG A 136 -11.46 4.07 6.82
C ARG A 136 -10.67 4.78 7.91
N LYS A 137 -9.37 4.48 8.02
CA LYS A 137 -8.45 5.00 9.03
C LYS A 137 -7.22 5.62 8.36
N GLY A 138 -6.46 6.38 9.14
CA GLY A 138 -5.08 6.73 8.83
C GLY A 138 -4.13 5.75 9.53
N GLU A 139 -3.14 5.26 8.81
CA GLU A 139 -2.04 4.45 9.36
C GLU A 139 -0.76 5.28 9.34
N ILE A 140 -0.04 5.33 10.47
CA ILE A 140 1.28 5.96 10.57
C ILE A 140 2.24 4.95 11.20
N LEU A 141 3.40 4.76 10.59
CA LEU A 141 4.49 3.94 11.11
C LEU A 141 5.57 4.84 11.70
N VAL A 142 5.81 4.75 13.01
CA VAL A 142 6.82 5.54 13.72
C VAL A 142 7.95 4.64 14.17
N ALA A 143 9.20 4.98 13.81
CA ALA A 143 10.36 4.18 14.15
C ALA A 143 10.60 4.16 15.65
N LYS A 144 10.56 2.98 16.29
CA LYS A 144 10.84 2.83 17.74
C LYS A 144 12.21 3.35 18.15
N PRO A 145 13.29 3.23 17.34
CA PRO A 145 14.59 3.82 17.69
C PRO A 145 14.62 5.36 17.83
N SER A 146 13.59 6.06 17.35
CA SER A 146 13.45 7.52 17.53
C SER A 146 12.69 7.92 18.81
N ILE A 147 12.25 6.94 19.60
CA ILE A 147 11.40 7.12 20.77
C ILE A 147 12.22 6.78 22.01
N ASP A 148 12.55 7.79 22.82
CA ASP A 148 13.31 7.61 24.07
C ASP A 148 12.41 7.11 25.22
N ASP A 149 11.13 7.50 25.22
CA ASP A 149 10.14 7.16 26.25
C ASP A 149 8.81 6.76 25.56
N GLU A 150 8.51 5.47 25.57
CA GLU A 150 7.31 4.93 24.90
C GLU A 150 6.00 5.38 25.56
N GLU A 151 5.97 5.56 26.88
CA GLU A 151 4.76 6.04 27.58
C GLU A 151 4.49 7.51 27.25
N ALA A 152 5.53 8.33 27.22
CA ALA A 152 5.42 9.74 26.83
C ALA A 152 4.98 9.86 25.36
N PHE A 153 5.56 9.06 24.46
CA PHE A 153 5.15 9.00 23.05
C PHE A 153 3.67 8.66 22.89
N GLN A 154 3.18 7.63 23.60
CA GLN A 154 1.79 7.23 23.47
C GLN A 154 0.83 8.31 23.95
N LEU A 155 1.15 8.98 25.07
CA LEU A 155 0.31 10.08 25.59
C LEU A 155 0.27 11.25 24.60
N GLU A 156 1.41 11.64 24.06
CA GLU A 156 1.52 12.73 23.09
C GLU A 156 0.81 12.37 21.76
N ALA A 157 0.98 11.15 21.26
CA ALA A 157 0.34 10.68 20.05
C ALA A 157 -1.21 10.65 20.19
N ILE A 158 -1.75 10.33 21.36
CA ILE A 158 -3.19 10.43 21.64
C ILE A 158 -3.67 11.88 21.49
N GLU A 159 -2.90 12.86 21.99
CA GLU A 159 -3.23 14.28 21.82
C GLU A 159 -3.25 14.69 20.33
N TYR A 160 -2.44 14.05 19.48
CA TYR A 160 -2.42 14.22 18.03
C TYR A 160 -3.49 13.43 17.28
N GLY A 161 -4.40 12.74 17.99
CA GLY A 161 -5.55 12.04 17.41
C GLY A 161 -5.31 10.57 17.08
N VAL A 162 -4.22 9.97 17.58
CA VAL A 162 -4.02 8.52 17.51
C VAL A 162 -5.03 7.81 18.42
N GLN A 163 -5.65 6.76 17.91
CA GLN A 163 -6.71 6.01 18.57
C GLN A 163 -6.28 4.60 18.98
N GLU A 164 -5.38 4.01 18.20
CA GLU A 164 -4.94 2.62 18.37
C GLU A 164 -3.43 2.53 18.15
N PHE A 165 -2.77 1.61 18.87
CA PHE A 165 -1.33 1.37 18.81
C PHE A 165 -1.08 -0.12 18.66
N ASP A 166 -0.28 -0.50 17.67
CA ASP A 166 0.27 -1.84 17.50
C ASP A 166 1.79 -1.75 17.35
N GLU A 167 2.46 -2.85 17.62
CA GLU A 167 3.90 -2.98 17.37
C GLU A 167 4.13 -3.95 16.21
N THR A 168 4.96 -3.53 15.26
CA THR A 168 5.29 -4.36 14.11
C THR A 168 6.70 -4.04 13.62
N THR A 169 7.07 -4.65 12.51
CA THR A 169 8.33 -4.42 11.84
C THR A 169 8.09 -3.84 10.46
N TYR A 170 8.79 -2.78 10.13
CA TYR A 170 8.76 -2.15 8.81
C TYR A 170 10.02 -2.50 8.02
N THR A 171 9.84 -3.11 6.86
CA THR A 171 10.91 -3.36 5.91
C THR A 171 10.82 -2.32 4.79
N PRO A 172 11.80 -1.39 4.66
CA PRO A 172 11.78 -0.38 3.61
C PRO A 172 11.78 -1.00 2.21
N GLU A 173 11.00 -0.46 1.29
CA GLU A 173 11.03 -0.85 -0.12
C GLU A 173 12.24 -0.21 -0.82
N SER A 174 13.45 -0.67 -0.49
CA SER A 174 14.70 -0.13 -1.03
C SER A 174 15.41 -1.10 -1.97
N ASP A 175 16.34 -0.55 -2.79
CA ASP A 175 17.22 -1.34 -3.67
C ASP A 175 18.30 -2.14 -2.93
N LYS A 176 18.43 -1.97 -1.61
CA LYS A 176 19.36 -2.76 -0.79
C LYS A 176 18.99 -4.24 -0.89
N LYS A 177 20.02 -5.08 -0.90
CA LYS A 177 19.85 -6.51 -1.12
C LYS A 177 19.04 -7.20 -0.01
N ASP A 178 19.19 -6.72 1.20
CA ASP A 178 18.44 -7.11 2.40
C ASP A 178 18.32 -5.83 3.25
N PRO A 179 17.25 -5.03 3.10
CA PRO A 179 17.05 -3.86 3.95
C PRO A 179 16.82 -4.32 5.40
N ASP A 180 17.45 -3.62 6.33
CA ASP A 180 17.27 -3.90 7.74
C ASP A 180 15.82 -3.66 8.14
N ASP A 181 15.24 -4.61 8.83
CA ASP A 181 13.93 -4.50 9.44
C ASP A 181 13.98 -3.46 10.58
N ILE A 182 13.07 -2.52 10.57
CA ILE A 182 12.97 -1.44 11.56
C ILE A 182 11.77 -1.72 12.46
N PRO A 183 11.96 -1.88 13.79
CA PRO A 183 10.85 -1.96 14.71
C PRO A 183 10.09 -0.63 14.74
N VAL A 184 8.77 -0.68 14.59
CA VAL A 184 7.91 0.51 14.54
C VAL A 184 6.70 0.35 15.45
N PHE A 185 6.20 1.49 15.95
CA PHE A 185 4.81 1.60 16.33
C PHE A 185 3.97 1.81 15.07
N GLN A 186 2.99 0.97 14.87
CA GLN A 186 1.93 1.14 13.88
C GLN A 186 0.75 1.78 14.59
N VAL A 187 0.47 3.03 14.29
CA VAL A 187 -0.58 3.79 14.96
C VAL A 187 -1.70 4.15 13.99
N TYR A 188 -2.92 4.18 14.50
CA TYR A 188 -4.10 4.46 13.69
C TYR A 188 -4.82 5.71 14.17
N THR A 189 -5.23 6.55 13.22
CA THR A 189 -6.00 7.77 13.42
C THR A 189 -7.35 7.69 12.73
N GLY A 190 -8.25 8.61 13.02
CA GLY A 190 -9.35 8.88 12.11
C GLY A 190 -8.80 9.31 10.74
N PHE A 191 -9.49 8.94 9.65
CA PHE A 191 -9.02 9.24 8.30
C PHE A 191 -8.76 10.75 8.08
N GLU A 192 -9.62 11.61 8.61
CA GLU A 192 -9.51 13.06 8.44
C GLU A 192 -8.37 13.67 9.27
N GLN A 193 -7.96 13.02 10.37
CA GLN A 193 -6.87 13.45 11.23
C GLN A 193 -5.49 12.97 10.77
N LEU A 194 -5.41 12.06 9.78
CA LEU A 194 -4.17 11.45 9.35
C LEU A 194 -3.06 12.45 9.05
N HIS A 195 -3.39 13.48 8.29
CA HIS A 195 -2.41 14.47 7.86
C HIS A 195 -1.92 15.34 9.01
N GLU A 196 -2.82 15.80 9.86
CA GLU A 196 -2.48 16.62 11.03
C GLU A 196 -1.63 15.82 12.03
N ALA A 197 -2.00 14.56 12.29
CA ALA A 197 -1.24 13.68 13.16
C ALA A 197 0.17 13.39 12.61
N ASP A 198 0.32 13.15 11.30
CA ASP A 198 1.61 12.95 10.65
C ASP A 198 2.51 14.19 10.82
N GLU A 199 1.98 15.39 10.56
CA GLU A 199 2.75 16.64 10.75
C GLU A 199 3.17 16.85 12.20
N GLN A 200 2.26 16.70 13.15
CA GLN A 200 2.53 16.87 14.58
C GLN A 200 3.58 15.89 15.09
N LEU A 201 3.50 14.62 14.69
CA LEU A 201 4.51 13.62 15.07
C LEU A 201 5.90 13.97 14.51
N ARG A 202 5.99 14.44 13.26
CA ARG A 202 7.26 14.88 12.65
C ARG A 202 7.81 16.15 13.32
N GLU A 203 6.96 17.13 13.64
CA GLU A 203 7.34 18.35 14.36
C GLU A 203 7.81 18.06 15.78
N ALA A 204 7.25 17.06 16.45
CA ALA A 204 7.70 16.58 17.75
C ALA A 204 9.05 15.83 17.69
N GLY A 205 9.56 15.56 16.48
CA GLY A 205 10.89 14.95 16.26
C GLY A 205 10.84 13.43 16.10
N TYR A 206 9.67 12.82 16.03
CA TYR A 206 9.55 11.38 15.78
C TYR A 206 9.83 11.05 14.32
N GLU A 207 10.51 9.92 14.09
CA GLU A 207 10.83 9.46 12.74
C GLU A 207 9.65 8.68 12.15
N VAL A 208 8.79 9.37 11.39
CA VAL A 208 7.69 8.73 10.66
C VAL A 208 8.24 8.07 9.40
N LYS A 209 8.09 6.74 9.32
CA LYS A 209 8.53 5.92 8.19
C LYS A 209 7.51 5.87 7.07
N ARG A 210 6.23 5.83 7.40
CA ARG A 210 5.14 5.79 6.42
C ARG A 210 3.88 6.36 7.01
N SER A 211 3.13 7.07 6.18
CA SER A 211 1.80 7.56 6.49
C SER A 211 0.89 7.33 5.27
N LYS A 212 -0.26 6.70 5.47
CA LYS A 212 -1.22 6.43 4.39
C LYS A 212 -2.63 6.18 4.90
N PRO A 213 -3.66 6.42 4.06
CA PRO A 213 -4.99 5.91 4.34
C PRO A 213 -5.03 4.38 4.20
N VAL A 214 -5.79 3.74 5.09
CA VAL A 214 -6.02 2.29 5.08
C VAL A 214 -7.50 1.99 5.33
N ARG A 215 -7.89 0.73 5.08
CA ARG A 215 -9.19 0.19 5.47
C ARG A 215 -8.99 -0.98 6.40
N LEU A 216 -9.47 -0.83 7.62
CA LEU A 216 -9.38 -1.87 8.64
C LEU A 216 -10.70 -2.65 8.68
N PRO A 217 -10.65 -3.98 8.70
CA PRO A 217 -11.86 -4.79 8.80
C PRO A 217 -12.50 -4.65 10.18
N ASN A 218 -13.83 -4.50 10.23
CA ASN A 218 -14.58 -4.46 11.49
C ASN A 218 -14.72 -5.84 12.13
N GLN A 219 -14.64 -6.88 11.31
CA GLN A 219 -14.67 -8.28 11.70
C GLN A 219 -13.75 -9.07 10.79
N THR A 220 -13.10 -10.08 11.33
CA THR A 220 -12.19 -10.95 10.59
C THR A 220 -12.69 -12.39 10.57
N VAL A 221 -12.29 -13.12 9.56
CA VAL A 221 -12.51 -14.56 9.38
C VAL A 221 -11.17 -15.25 9.55
N ASP A 222 -11.09 -16.22 10.47
CA ASP A 222 -9.91 -17.07 10.62
C ASP A 222 -9.92 -18.11 9.49
N LEU A 223 -8.81 -18.21 8.78
CA LEU A 223 -8.61 -19.17 7.69
C LEU A 223 -7.85 -20.39 8.20
N ASP A 224 -8.22 -21.59 7.71
CA ASP A 224 -7.35 -22.75 7.87
C ASP A 224 -6.18 -22.71 6.86
N ASP A 225 -5.24 -23.65 6.96
CA ASP A 225 -4.01 -23.67 6.18
C ASP A 225 -4.28 -23.74 4.66
N ASP A 226 -5.24 -24.56 4.22
CA ASP A 226 -5.58 -24.72 2.82
C ASP A 226 -6.30 -23.48 2.26
N GLU A 227 -7.20 -22.91 3.04
CA GLU A 227 -7.91 -21.66 2.72
C GLU A 227 -6.95 -20.48 2.67
N ALA A 228 -6.00 -20.39 3.62
CA ALA A 228 -4.97 -19.36 3.66
C ALA A 228 -4.06 -19.43 2.43
N GLU A 229 -3.59 -20.63 2.04
CA GLU A 229 -2.78 -20.80 0.84
C GLU A 229 -3.52 -20.33 -0.43
N LYS A 230 -4.78 -20.74 -0.57
CA LYS A 230 -5.61 -20.33 -1.70
C LYS A 230 -5.87 -18.83 -1.71
N PHE A 231 -6.20 -18.26 -0.54
CA PHE A 231 -6.42 -16.82 -0.40
C PHE A 231 -5.16 -16.02 -0.73
N LEU A 232 -3.98 -16.44 -0.27
CA LEU A 232 -2.73 -15.76 -0.55
C LEU A 232 -2.36 -15.76 -2.04
N ARG A 233 -2.65 -16.86 -2.76
CA ARG A 233 -2.46 -16.91 -4.23
C ARG A 233 -3.39 -15.90 -4.93
N PHE A 234 -4.64 -15.88 -4.55
CA PHE A 234 -5.62 -14.90 -5.03
C PHE A 234 -5.18 -13.45 -4.73
N TYR A 235 -4.81 -13.17 -3.49
CA TYR A 235 -4.40 -11.83 -3.06
C TYR A 235 -3.15 -11.34 -3.81
N ARG A 236 -2.17 -12.23 -4.02
CA ARG A 236 -0.97 -11.91 -4.82
C ARG A 236 -1.34 -11.55 -6.26
N GLU A 237 -2.27 -12.23 -6.89
CA GLU A 237 -2.69 -11.93 -8.25
C GLU A 237 -3.44 -10.59 -8.32
N LEU A 238 -4.25 -10.27 -7.33
CA LEU A 238 -4.85 -8.94 -7.18
C LEU A 238 -3.81 -7.84 -7.00
N ASP A 239 -2.88 -8.02 -6.04
CA ASP A 239 -1.80 -7.03 -5.81
C ASP A 239 -0.88 -6.94 -7.01
N ASP A 240 -0.74 -8.00 -7.78
CA ASP A 240 0.01 -8.07 -9.02
C ASP A 240 -0.68 -7.38 -10.20
N HIS A 241 -1.92 -7.02 -10.13
CA HIS A 241 -2.63 -6.30 -11.18
C HIS A 241 -2.16 -4.84 -11.29
N ASP A 242 -1.88 -4.36 -12.52
CA ASP A 242 -1.27 -3.04 -12.75
C ASP A 242 -2.14 -1.87 -12.29
N ASP A 243 -3.46 -2.00 -12.35
CA ASP A 243 -4.39 -0.93 -11.97
C ASP A 243 -4.68 -0.92 -10.45
N VAL A 244 -4.47 -2.03 -9.75
CA VAL A 244 -4.70 -2.14 -8.30
C VAL A 244 -3.64 -1.37 -7.52
N GLN A 245 -4.07 -0.47 -6.67
CA GLN A 245 -3.21 0.27 -5.75
C GLN A 245 -3.13 -0.42 -4.40
N ASN A 246 -4.28 -0.72 -3.82
CA ASN A 246 -4.43 -1.41 -2.55
C ASN A 246 -5.53 -2.45 -2.64
N ALA A 247 -5.37 -3.56 -1.92
CA ALA A 247 -6.41 -4.53 -1.65
C ALA A 247 -6.50 -4.75 -0.13
N TYR A 248 -7.70 -4.80 0.40
CA TYR A 248 -7.98 -4.99 1.83
C TYR A 248 -8.88 -6.20 1.98
N ALA A 249 -8.68 -6.98 3.03
CA ALA A 249 -9.39 -8.25 3.23
C ALA A 249 -9.82 -8.43 4.69
N THR A 250 -10.91 -9.16 4.89
CA THR A 250 -11.45 -9.47 6.22
C THR A 250 -10.96 -10.83 6.73
N CYS A 251 -9.67 -11.15 6.62
CA CYS A 251 -9.17 -12.42 7.12
C CYS A 251 -7.94 -12.24 8.02
N VAL A 252 -7.78 -13.20 8.93
CA VAL A 252 -6.54 -13.43 9.67
C VAL A 252 -5.88 -14.67 9.08
N LEU A 253 -4.60 -14.53 8.77
CA LEU A 253 -3.78 -15.65 8.31
C LEU A 253 -3.19 -16.37 9.51
N PRO A 254 -2.97 -17.70 9.45
CA PRO A 254 -2.23 -18.42 10.48
C PRO A 254 -0.83 -17.85 10.69
N ASP A 255 -0.33 -17.86 11.92
CA ASP A 255 0.96 -17.25 12.33
C ASP A 255 2.16 -17.72 11.47
N ASP A 256 2.13 -18.97 11.00
CA ASP A 256 3.21 -19.56 10.20
C ASP A 256 3.29 -19.03 8.75
N TYR A 257 2.28 -18.29 8.27
CA TYR A 257 2.23 -17.76 6.90
C TYR A 257 2.84 -16.38 6.74
N ASP A 258 3.07 -15.62 7.79
CA ASP A 258 3.61 -14.25 7.71
C ASP A 258 5.02 -14.18 7.11
N ALA A 259 5.79 -15.26 7.16
CA ALA A 259 7.16 -15.32 6.67
C ALA A 259 7.27 -15.51 5.14
N GLU A 260 6.24 -16.00 4.44
CA GLU A 260 6.29 -16.32 2.99
C GLU A 260 5.64 -15.28 2.06
N VAL A 261 4.96 -14.28 2.62
CA VAL A 261 4.18 -13.27 1.87
C VAL A 261 5.03 -12.07 1.41
N ARG A 262 6.30 -12.00 1.81
CA ARG A 262 7.23 -10.90 1.49
C ARG A 262 8.06 -11.12 0.21
#